data_44d95f65b05ded091166471c58cd9c2a
#
_entry.id   44d95f65b05ded091166471c58cd9c2a
#
_cell.length_a   1.000
_cell.length_b   1.000
_cell.length_c   1.000
_cell.angle_alpha   90.00
_cell.angle_beta   90.00
_cell.angle_gamma   90.00
#
_symmetry.space_group_name_H-M   'P 1'
#
loop_
_entity.id
_entity.type
_entity.pdbx_description
1 polymer ?
#
loop_
_entity_poly.entity_id
_entity_poly.type
_entity_poly.pdbx_seq_one_letter_code
_entity_poly.pdbx_strand_id
1 'polypeptide(L)'
;MPTDPPISPRTFGDTVYRRAALLQESEITLLRSAGLRPGDSACVRAEITYLKVFTADFIIQSVYGMEPRTRSILDHFYDRVFGSGGDGLSVVDLMPRFVLYADAARGSRGATGRSREIGEEFSNFCDDFLPEGHKVRMIRMGMTVHRAMTEAIYRFARFYAVEEEE
;
A
#
# COMPACT_ATOMS: atom_id res chain seq x y z
N MET A 1 4.50 -19.37 -17.09
CA MET A 1 5.94 -19.04 -16.93
C MET A 1 6.10 -17.57 -17.26
N PRO A 2 6.93 -16.82 -16.51
CA PRO A 2 7.24 -15.44 -16.89
C PRO A 2 7.88 -15.44 -18.29
N THR A 3 7.38 -14.56 -19.15
CA THR A 3 7.84 -14.46 -20.56
C THR A 3 8.94 -13.41 -20.74
N ASP A 4 9.12 -12.55 -19.76
CA ASP A 4 10.12 -11.49 -19.78
C ASP A 4 11.40 -11.89 -19.02
N PRO A 5 12.55 -11.29 -19.33
CA PRO A 5 13.78 -11.56 -18.62
C PRO A 5 13.64 -11.24 -17.14
N PRO A 6 14.37 -11.93 -16.25
CA PRO A 6 14.34 -11.66 -14.82
C PRO A 6 14.79 -10.21 -14.55
N ILE A 7 14.24 -9.62 -13.51
CA ILE A 7 14.57 -8.26 -13.07
C ILE A 7 15.25 -8.29 -11.70
N SER A 8 16.10 -7.31 -11.43
CA SER A 8 16.76 -7.21 -10.13
C SER A 8 15.78 -6.84 -9.02
N PRO A 9 16.06 -7.25 -7.75
CA PRO A 9 15.29 -6.82 -6.57
C PRO A 9 15.13 -5.30 -6.48
N ARG A 10 16.16 -4.55 -6.86
CA ARG A 10 16.13 -3.08 -6.95
C ARG A 10 15.08 -2.60 -7.94
N THR A 11 15.05 -3.13 -9.14
CA THR A 11 14.08 -2.74 -10.19
C THR A 11 12.66 -3.06 -9.72
N PHE A 12 12.46 -4.19 -9.06
CA PHE A 12 11.16 -4.55 -8.50
C PHE A 12 10.75 -3.58 -7.40
N GLY A 13 11.62 -3.30 -6.42
CA GLY A 13 11.38 -2.37 -5.32
C GLY A 13 11.06 -0.95 -5.81
N ASP A 14 11.84 -0.44 -6.78
CA ASP A 14 11.60 0.87 -7.40
C ASP A 14 10.24 0.95 -8.13
N THR A 15 9.83 -0.13 -8.80
CA THR A 15 8.54 -0.18 -9.50
C THR A 15 7.37 -0.18 -8.51
N VAL A 16 7.49 -0.96 -7.45
CA VAL A 16 6.48 -0.99 -6.39
C VAL A 16 6.41 0.36 -5.67
N TYR A 17 7.55 0.99 -5.39
CA TYR A 17 7.60 2.34 -4.80
C TYR A 17 6.83 3.35 -5.65
N ARG A 18 7.10 3.42 -6.95
CA ARG A 18 6.39 4.34 -7.85
C ARG A 18 4.87 4.13 -7.79
N ARG A 19 4.43 2.88 -7.71
CA ARG A 19 3.02 2.54 -7.56
C ARG A 19 2.45 2.99 -6.21
N ALA A 20 3.22 2.90 -5.14
CA ALA A 20 2.81 3.34 -3.81
C ALA A 20 2.81 4.87 -3.65
N ALA A 21 3.86 5.54 -4.14
CA ALA A 21 4.03 6.99 -3.98
C ALA A 21 3.07 7.81 -4.85
N LEU A 22 2.74 7.34 -6.07
CA LEU A 22 1.90 8.11 -6.99
C LEU A 22 0.42 7.74 -6.84
N LEU A 23 -0.43 8.75 -6.71
CA LEU A 23 -1.87 8.55 -6.78
C LEU A 23 -2.27 8.11 -8.19
N GLN A 24 -3.09 7.06 -8.25
CA GLN A 24 -3.66 6.57 -9.50
C GLN A 24 -4.92 7.36 -9.85
N GLU A 25 -5.32 7.35 -11.12
CA GLU A 25 -6.52 8.06 -11.59
C GLU A 25 -7.79 7.65 -10.84
N SER A 26 -7.91 6.35 -10.51
CA SER A 26 -9.02 5.84 -9.70
C SER A 26 -9.02 6.41 -8.27
N GLU A 27 -7.85 6.57 -7.66
CA GLU A 27 -7.71 7.14 -6.31
C GLU A 27 -8.02 8.64 -6.32
N ILE A 28 -7.56 9.37 -7.35
CA ILE A 28 -7.88 10.78 -7.57
C ILE A 28 -9.39 10.97 -7.74
N THR A 29 -10.03 10.10 -8.52
CA THR A 29 -11.48 10.13 -8.74
C THR A 29 -12.24 9.89 -7.44
N LEU A 30 -11.81 8.92 -6.62
CA LEU A 30 -12.40 8.67 -5.30
C LEU A 30 -12.25 9.87 -4.37
N LEU A 31 -11.07 10.50 -4.32
CA LEU A 31 -10.84 11.71 -3.53
C LEU A 31 -11.75 12.87 -3.94
N ARG A 32 -11.89 13.10 -5.25
CA ARG A 32 -12.78 14.14 -5.78
C ARG A 32 -14.24 13.86 -5.44
N SER A 33 -14.68 12.61 -5.59
CA SER A 33 -16.06 12.21 -5.29
C SER A 33 -16.40 12.22 -3.79
N ALA A 34 -15.40 12.19 -2.92
CA ALA A 34 -15.60 12.26 -1.48
C ALA A 34 -16.04 13.64 -0.99
N GLY A 35 -15.85 14.70 -1.80
CA GLY A 35 -16.28 16.06 -1.46
C GLY A 35 -15.55 16.66 -0.26
N LEU A 36 -14.27 16.29 -0.07
CA LEU A 36 -13.46 16.74 1.05
C LEU A 36 -12.96 18.17 0.86
N ARG A 37 -12.80 18.89 1.96
CA ARG A 37 -12.08 20.17 1.97
C ARG A 37 -10.60 19.94 1.59
N PRO A 38 -9.89 20.94 1.04
CA PRO A 38 -8.51 20.79 0.60
C PRO A 38 -7.56 20.24 1.68
N GLY A 39 -7.68 20.72 2.93
CA GLY A 39 -6.87 20.23 4.06
C GLY A 39 -7.17 18.77 4.40
N ASP A 40 -8.44 18.40 4.49
CA ASP A 40 -8.88 17.02 4.77
C ASP A 40 -8.44 16.08 3.64
N SER A 41 -8.52 16.54 2.39
CA SER A 41 -8.04 15.80 1.23
C SER A 41 -6.54 15.51 1.29
N ALA A 42 -5.73 16.44 1.78
CA ALA A 42 -4.30 16.23 1.97
C ALA A 42 -4.01 15.15 3.03
N CYS A 43 -4.75 15.16 4.14
CA CYS A 43 -4.65 14.13 5.17
C CYS A 43 -5.05 12.75 4.63
N VAL A 44 -6.17 12.64 3.92
CA VAL A 44 -6.60 11.38 3.29
C VAL A 44 -5.58 10.87 2.27
N ARG A 45 -4.95 11.76 1.50
CA ARG A 45 -3.86 11.39 0.59
C ARG A 45 -2.67 10.75 1.32
N ALA A 46 -2.27 11.33 2.44
CA ALA A 46 -1.22 10.76 3.27
C ALA A 46 -1.60 9.35 3.76
N GLU A 47 -2.82 9.17 4.26
CA GLU A 47 -3.32 7.86 4.69
C GLU A 47 -3.38 6.84 3.53
N ILE A 48 -3.77 7.25 2.32
CA ILE A 48 -3.69 6.39 1.12
C ILE A 48 -2.26 5.91 0.91
N THR A 49 -1.27 6.79 1.04
CA THR A 49 0.13 6.42 0.85
C THR A 49 0.61 5.46 1.93
N TYR A 50 0.29 5.69 3.20
CA TYR A 50 0.59 4.74 4.28
C TYR A 50 -0.04 3.36 4.04
N LEU A 51 -1.30 3.32 3.63
CA LEU A 51 -1.99 2.06 3.31
C LEU A 51 -1.31 1.35 2.13
N LYS A 52 -0.88 2.07 1.10
CA LYS A 52 -0.18 1.49 -0.06
C LYS A 52 1.19 0.94 0.31
N VAL A 53 1.94 1.63 1.17
CA VAL A 53 3.23 1.16 1.69
C VAL A 53 3.04 -0.13 2.51
N PHE A 54 2.07 -0.15 3.42
CA PHE A 54 1.72 -1.37 4.15
C PHE A 54 1.35 -2.52 3.19
N THR A 55 0.46 -2.26 2.24
CA THR A 55 0.00 -3.29 1.30
C THR A 55 1.15 -3.83 0.47
N ALA A 56 2.08 -2.97 0.04
CA ALA A 56 3.27 -3.39 -0.70
C ALA A 56 4.12 -4.36 0.12
N ASP A 57 4.48 -4.00 1.33
CA ASP A 57 5.27 -4.83 2.22
C ASP A 57 4.58 -6.18 2.47
N PHE A 58 3.32 -6.15 2.87
CA PHE A 58 2.52 -7.34 3.17
C PHE A 58 2.43 -8.31 1.98
N ILE A 59 2.21 -7.79 0.76
CA ILE A 59 2.07 -8.62 -0.43
C ILE A 59 3.43 -9.14 -0.92
N ILE A 60 4.49 -8.35 -0.88
CA ILE A 60 5.85 -8.80 -1.22
C ILE A 60 6.24 -9.98 -0.33
N GLN A 61 6.06 -9.88 0.99
CA GLN A 61 6.32 -10.98 1.92
C GLN A 61 5.42 -12.19 1.65
N SER A 62 4.16 -11.98 1.28
CA SER A 62 3.22 -13.06 0.96
C SER A 62 3.59 -13.81 -0.32
N VAL A 63 4.17 -13.12 -1.31
CA VAL A 63 4.55 -13.71 -2.61
C VAL A 63 5.87 -14.46 -2.53
N TYR A 64 6.88 -13.87 -1.89
CA TYR A 64 8.24 -14.37 -1.90
C TYR A 64 8.66 -15.03 -0.58
N GLY A 65 7.82 -14.98 0.46
CA GLY A 65 8.16 -15.55 1.77
C GLY A 65 9.28 -14.77 2.48
N MET A 66 10.06 -15.48 3.30
CA MET A 66 11.18 -14.91 4.08
C MET A 66 12.55 -15.16 3.42
N GLU A 67 12.59 -15.10 2.11
CA GLU A 67 13.81 -15.34 1.33
C GLU A 67 14.73 -14.11 1.28
N PRO A 68 16.05 -14.27 1.03
CA PRO A 68 16.98 -13.16 0.91
C PRO A 68 16.53 -12.09 -0.11
N ARG A 69 16.01 -12.52 -1.27
CA ARG A 69 15.47 -11.62 -2.29
C ARG A 69 14.31 -10.75 -1.78
N THR A 70 13.47 -11.27 -0.89
CA THR A 70 12.39 -10.50 -0.27
C THR A 70 12.94 -9.34 0.52
N ARG A 71 13.97 -9.62 1.32
CA ARG A 71 14.66 -8.59 2.10
C ARG A 71 15.27 -7.54 1.20
N SER A 72 15.98 -7.95 0.15
CA SER A 72 16.58 -7.01 -0.79
C SER A 72 15.54 -6.14 -1.51
N ILE A 73 14.41 -6.71 -1.95
CA ILE A 73 13.30 -5.94 -2.52
C ILE A 73 12.79 -4.89 -1.51
N LEU A 74 12.55 -5.31 -0.27
CA LEU A 74 12.01 -4.44 0.77
C LEU A 74 13.01 -3.36 1.19
N ASP A 75 14.31 -3.67 1.29
CA ASP A 75 15.34 -2.70 1.59
C ASP A 75 15.36 -1.59 0.52
N HIS A 76 15.38 -1.93 -0.76
CA HIS A 76 15.30 -0.96 -1.85
C HIS A 76 13.98 -0.18 -1.87
N PHE A 77 12.86 -0.85 -1.59
CA PHE A 77 11.56 -0.19 -1.50
C PHE A 77 11.55 0.86 -0.38
N TYR A 78 12.01 0.49 0.82
CA TYR A 78 12.04 1.39 1.96
C TYR A 78 13.08 2.51 1.84
N ASP A 79 14.23 2.24 1.21
CA ASP A 79 15.18 3.29 0.87
C ASP A 79 14.55 4.39 0.00
N ARG A 80 13.62 4.00 -0.87
CA ARG A 80 12.86 4.97 -1.68
C ARG A 80 11.76 5.66 -0.88
N VAL A 81 11.06 4.94 0.00
CA VAL A 81 9.97 5.51 0.81
C VAL A 81 10.49 6.55 1.81
N PHE A 82 11.63 6.29 2.45
CA PHE A 82 12.19 7.14 3.49
C PHE A 82 13.45 7.92 3.09
N GLY A 83 13.94 7.71 1.87
CA GLY A 83 15.12 8.39 1.35
C GLY A 83 14.90 9.89 1.10
N SER A 84 15.99 10.61 0.80
CA SER A 84 15.97 12.04 0.49
C SER A 84 15.10 12.34 -0.72
N GLY A 85 13.90 12.82 -0.49
CA GLY A 85 12.88 13.09 -1.50
C GLY A 85 11.59 12.30 -1.30
N GLY A 86 11.49 11.51 -0.23
CA GLY A 86 10.23 10.87 0.16
C GLY A 86 9.18 11.92 0.51
N ASP A 87 7.92 11.63 0.17
CA ASP A 87 6.74 12.51 0.28
C ASP A 87 6.33 12.86 1.74
N GLY A 88 7.29 13.08 2.63
CA GLY A 88 7.04 13.44 4.03
C GLY A 88 6.51 12.28 4.89
N LEU A 89 6.63 11.04 4.44
CA LEU A 89 6.29 9.87 5.24
C LEU A 89 7.30 9.69 6.38
N SER A 90 6.78 9.43 7.57
CA SER A 90 7.57 9.20 8.78
C SER A 90 7.46 7.74 9.21
N VAL A 91 8.59 7.12 9.56
CA VAL A 91 8.62 5.78 10.16
C VAL A 91 7.79 5.77 11.46
N VAL A 92 7.84 6.85 12.23
CA VAL A 92 7.10 6.97 13.50
C VAL A 92 5.59 6.91 13.25
N ASP A 93 5.10 7.53 12.17
CA ASP A 93 3.69 7.51 11.81
C ASP A 93 3.28 6.20 11.11
N LEU A 94 4.21 5.57 10.41
CA LEU A 94 3.96 4.33 9.68
C LEU A 94 3.80 3.13 10.61
N MET A 95 4.65 3.01 11.64
CA MET A 95 4.69 1.82 12.50
C MET A 95 3.37 1.50 13.21
N PRO A 96 2.65 2.45 13.83
CA PRO A 96 1.34 2.17 14.42
C PRO A 96 0.33 1.67 13.38
N ARG A 97 0.38 2.23 12.17
CA ARG A 97 -0.49 1.82 11.05
C ARG A 97 -0.21 0.39 10.61
N PHE A 98 1.07 0.03 10.52
CA PHE A 98 1.48 -1.34 10.18
C PHE A 98 0.92 -2.36 11.16
N VAL A 99 0.98 -2.08 12.46
CA VAL A 99 0.44 -2.99 13.48
C VAL A 99 -1.05 -3.21 13.28
N LEU A 100 -1.83 -2.13 13.15
CA LEU A 100 -3.29 -2.22 13.04
C LEU A 100 -3.73 -2.83 11.70
N TYR A 101 -3.11 -2.45 10.58
CA TYR A 101 -3.40 -3.08 9.29
C TYR A 101 -2.98 -4.56 9.25
N ALA A 102 -1.87 -4.93 9.90
CA ALA A 102 -1.44 -6.32 9.98
C ALA A 102 -2.41 -7.17 10.81
N ASP A 103 -2.94 -6.63 11.90
CA ASP A 103 -3.93 -7.31 12.72
C ASP A 103 -5.25 -7.48 11.95
N ALA A 104 -5.72 -6.43 11.26
CA ALA A 104 -6.88 -6.50 10.37
C ALA A 104 -6.69 -7.56 9.26
N ALA A 105 -5.49 -7.60 8.65
CA ALA A 105 -5.19 -8.58 7.60
C ALA A 105 -5.16 -10.03 8.10
N ARG A 106 -4.72 -10.27 9.35
CA ARG A 106 -4.65 -11.61 9.95
C ARG A 106 -5.99 -12.08 10.50
N GLY A 107 -6.80 -11.17 11.06
CA GLY A 107 -8.09 -11.48 11.66
C GLY A 107 -9.14 -11.94 10.66
N SER A 108 -8.99 -11.61 9.40
CA SER A 108 -10.02 -11.81 8.38
C SER A 108 -9.95 -13.16 7.67
N ARG A 109 -11.13 -13.74 7.38
CA ARG A 109 -11.26 -14.94 6.55
C ARG A 109 -11.43 -14.56 5.08
N GLY A 110 -10.44 -14.94 4.26
CA GLY A 110 -10.46 -14.74 2.81
C GLY A 110 -10.14 -13.30 2.35
N ALA A 111 -9.91 -13.13 1.05
CA ALA A 111 -9.46 -11.87 0.47
C ALA A 111 -10.48 -10.72 0.61
N THR A 112 -11.77 -11.03 0.50
CA THR A 112 -12.84 -10.02 0.61
C THR A 112 -12.98 -9.51 2.05
N GLY A 113 -12.94 -10.41 3.05
CA GLY A 113 -12.95 -10.05 4.46
C GLY A 113 -11.75 -9.19 4.81
N ARG A 114 -10.56 -9.58 4.38
CA ARG A 114 -9.32 -8.83 4.59
C ARG A 114 -9.40 -7.39 4.08
N SER A 115 -9.83 -7.21 2.84
CA SER A 115 -9.96 -5.87 2.27
C SER A 115 -10.96 -4.99 3.03
N ARG A 116 -12.02 -5.59 3.55
CA ARG A 116 -13.02 -4.87 4.35
C ARG A 116 -12.43 -4.41 5.68
N GLU A 117 -11.81 -5.29 6.43
CA GLU A 117 -11.22 -4.96 7.74
C GLU A 117 -10.09 -3.92 7.59
N ILE A 118 -9.25 -4.04 6.58
CA ILE A 118 -8.26 -3.02 6.24
C ILE A 118 -8.94 -1.68 5.87
N GLY A 119 -10.05 -1.71 5.15
CA GLY A 119 -10.82 -0.50 4.84
C GLY A 119 -11.43 0.14 6.08
N GLU A 120 -11.86 -0.65 7.06
CA GLU A 120 -12.37 -0.17 8.36
C GLU A 120 -11.25 0.52 9.15
N GLU A 121 -10.04 -0.07 9.23
CA GLU A 121 -8.90 0.57 9.87
C GLU A 121 -8.45 1.84 9.15
N PHE A 122 -8.44 1.85 7.83
CA PHE A 122 -8.20 3.07 7.05
C PHE A 122 -9.19 4.17 7.41
N SER A 123 -10.48 3.83 7.54
CA SER A 123 -11.51 4.78 7.97
C SER A 123 -11.24 5.30 9.38
N ASN A 124 -10.84 4.43 10.31
CA ASN A 124 -10.53 4.82 11.68
C ASN A 124 -9.40 5.87 11.73
N PHE A 125 -8.34 5.71 10.95
CA PHE A 125 -7.29 6.73 10.83
C PHE A 125 -7.80 8.05 10.23
N CYS A 126 -8.77 7.99 9.32
CA CYS A 126 -9.36 9.18 8.75
C CYS A 126 -10.36 9.88 9.69
N ASP A 127 -10.99 9.14 10.61
CA ASP A 127 -11.98 9.68 11.56
C ASP A 127 -11.37 10.73 12.50
N ASP A 128 -10.05 10.70 12.75
CA ASP A 128 -9.35 11.65 13.60
C ASP A 128 -9.39 13.11 13.05
N PHE A 129 -9.61 13.26 11.76
CA PHE A 129 -9.59 14.60 11.10
C PHE A 129 -10.77 14.86 10.16
N LEU A 130 -11.64 13.88 9.92
CA LEU A 130 -12.81 14.06 9.06
C LEU A 130 -14.09 14.32 9.87
N PRO A 131 -15.01 15.16 9.36
CA PRO A 131 -16.34 15.32 9.92
C PRO A 131 -17.13 14.01 9.89
N GLU A 132 -18.14 13.92 10.77
CA GLU A 132 -19.09 12.79 10.76
C GLU A 132 -19.73 12.61 9.37
N GLY A 133 -20.02 11.35 9.01
CA GLY A 133 -20.68 10.99 7.74
C GLY A 133 -19.74 10.55 6.62
N HIS A 134 -18.43 10.61 6.78
CA HIS A 134 -17.47 10.14 5.78
C HIS A 134 -17.09 8.65 5.92
N LYS A 135 -17.40 8.01 7.04
CA LYS A 135 -16.94 6.64 7.38
C LYS A 135 -17.14 5.62 6.26
N VAL A 136 -18.34 5.48 5.72
CA VAL A 136 -18.61 4.49 4.66
C VAL A 136 -17.80 4.77 3.39
N ARG A 137 -17.59 6.05 3.06
CA ARG A 137 -16.77 6.45 1.90
C ARG A 137 -15.31 6.08 2.13
N MET A 138 -14.79 6.31 3.34
CA MET A 138 -13.40 5.98 3.70
C MET A 138 -13.17 4.47 3.72
N ILE A 139 -14.11 3.69 4.26
CA ILE A 139 -14.03 2.21 4.18
C ILE A 139 -13.94 1.76 2.72
N ARG A 140 -14.81 2.24 1.84
CA ARG A 140 -14.78 1.90 0.41
C ARG A 140 -13.48 2.33 -0.26
N MET A 141 -12.97 3.51 0.07
CA MET A 141 -11.70 4.02 -0.44
C MET A 141 -10.55 3.11 -0.02
N GLY A 142 -10.41 2.80 1.26
CA GLY A 142 -9.39 1.91 1.78
C GLY A 142 -9.44 0.52 1.13
N MET A 143 -10.64 -0.06 1.01
CA MET A 143 -10.84 -1.33 0.30
C MET A 143 -10.37 -1.27 -1.15
N THR A 144 -10.71 -0.21 -1.87
CA THR A 144 -10.37 -0.04 -3.29
C THR A 144 -8.87 0.13 -3.47
N VAL A 145 -8.24 0.98 -2.65
CA VAL A 145 -6.78 1.20 -2.66
C VAL A 145 -6.03 -0.10 -2.36
N HIS A 146 -6.41 -0.80 -1.29
CA HIS A 146 -5.78 -2.05 -0.92
C HIS A 146 -5.88 -3.10 -2.04
N ARG A 147 -7.06 -3.30 -2.62
CA ARG A 147 -7.27 -4.27 -3.71
C ARG A 147 -6.47 -3.90 -4.96
N ALA A 148 -6.51 -2.64 -5.37
CA ALA A 148 -5.79 -2.18 -6.55
C ALA A 148 -4.27 -2.34 -6.40
N MET A 149 -3.72 -2.04 -5.22
CA MET A 149 -2.31 -2.22 -4.93
C MET A 149 -1.92 -3.70 -4.89
N THR A 150 -2.73 -4.53 -4.22
CA THR A 150 -2.57 -5.99 -4.16
C THR A 150 -2.53 -6.59 -5.57
N GLU A 151 -3.52 -6.27 -6.40
CA GLU A 151 -3.61 -6.78 -7.76
C GLU A 151 -2.42 -6.35 -8.63
N ALA A 152 -2.00 -5.09 -8.50
CA ALA A 152 -0.86 -4.56 -9.24
C ALA A 152 0.44 -5.32 -8.91
N ILE A 153 0.70 -5.59 -7.62
CA ILE A 153 1.92 -6.31 -7.21
C ILE A 153 1.87 -7.78 -7.64
N TYR A 154 0.73 -8.47 -7.44
CA TYR A 154 0.59 -9.85 -7.92
C TYR A 154 0.73 -9.97 -9.43
N ARG A 155 0.17 -9.02 -10.19
CA ARG A 155 0.34 -8.98 -11.65
C ARG A 155 1.81 -8.81 -12.01
N PHE A 156 2.49 -7.86 -11.38
CA PHE A 156 3.90 -7.60 -11.63
C PHE A 156 4.76 -8.82 -11.28
N ALA A 157 4.55 -9.45 -10.13
CA ALA A 157 5.27 -10.64 -9.71
C ALA A 157 5.02 -11.88 -10.60
N ARG A 158 3.88 -11.92 -11.32
CA ARG A 158 3.62 -12.99 -12.30
C ARG A 158 4.35 -12.79 -13.62
N PHE A 159 4.54 -11.55 -14.03
CA PHE A 159 5.18 -11.26 -15.31
C PHE A 159 6.70 -11.28 -15.23
N TYR A 160 7.25 -10.90 -14.08
CA TYR A 160 8.69 -10.80 -13.88
C TYR A 160 9.18 -11.78 -12.82
N ALA A 161 10.11 -12.65 -13.21
CA ALA A 161 10.92 -13.36 -12.22
C ALA A 161 11.89 -12.35 -11.60
N VAL A 162 12.06 -12.41 -10.28
CA VAL A 162 13.09 -11.63 -9.58
C VAL A 162 14.33 -12.47 -9.44
N GLU A 163 15.47 -11.92 -9.82
CA GLU A 163 16.77 -12.59 -9.70
C GLU A 163 17.03 -12.96 -8.23
N GLU A 164 17.65 -14.12 -8.04
CA GLU A 164 18.23 -14.49 -6.74
C GLU A 164 19.56 -13.74 -6.61
N GLU A 165 19.77 -13.06 -5.50
CA GLU A 165 21.09 -12.49 -5.18
C GLU A 165 21.99 -13.64 -4.71
N GLU A 166 23.18 -13.78 -5.37
CA GLU A 166 24.23 -14.72 -4.99
C GLU A 166 24.89 -14.34 -3.65
#